data_39b6f5125875b2bc69f4bba7b8db4653
#
_entry.id   39b6f5125875b2bc69f4bba7b8db4653
#
_cell.length_a   1.000
_cell.length_b   1.000
_cell.length_c   1.000
_cell.angle_alpha   90.00
_cell.angle_beta   90.00
_cell.angle_gamma   90.00
#
_symmetry.space_group_name_H-M   'P 1'
#
loop_
_entity.id
_entity.type
_entity.pdbx_description
1 polymer ?
#
loop_
_entity_poly.entity_id
_entity_poly.type
_entity_poly.pdbx_seq_one_letter_code
_entity_poly.pdbx_strand_id
1 'polypeptide(L)'
;MIIILKSGIGDAEIDDVCRRVTEMGYAPHIIRGEFKTIVAAVGEERGRADLRLLEAVETVESVMPVQQPFKLASREVRQEPSEVRVNGVVIGGKNVVVMAGPCSVESEAQVLEVADRVKEAGARILRGGAFKPRTSPYAFQGLKEQGLKYLAEARKRTGLPVVTEVLETEGVEMVAEYADILQIGARNIQNFTLLRRVGEMGKPVLLKRGMATSIQEFLLSAEYILAAGNPDVILCERGIRTFETTTRFTLDLNAVPVLKKLSHLPVFVDPSHGTGHWDLVAPMAKGAVACGADGLIIEVHPKPEEALSDGPQSLKPAKFAQLMRELRPVAEAVGRSL
;
A
#
# COMPACT_ATOMS: atom_id res chain seq x y z
N MET A 1 8.35 -26.04 0.90
CA MET A 1 8.39 -25.70 2.35
C MET A 1 9.54 -26.43 3.03
N ILE A 2 10.01 -25.88 4.15
CA ILE A 2 11.02 -26.50 5.03
C ILE A 2 10.34 -26.90 6.33
N ILE A 3 10.45 -28.18 6.69
CA ILE A 3 9.93 -28.73 7.95
C ILE A 3 11.12 -28.91 8.87
N ILE A 4 11.16 -28.15 9.96
CA ILE A 4 12.21 -28.22 10.97
C ILE A 4 11.77 -29.22 12.02
N LEU A 5 12.62 -30.22 12.28
CA LEU A 5 12.36 -31.27 13.24
C LEU A 5 12.99 -30.92 14.61
N LYS A 6 12.36 -31.39 15.69
CA LYS A 6 12.90 -31.24 17.03
C LYS A 6 14.26 -31.93 17.15
N SER A 7 15.11 -31.43 18.04
CA SER A 7 16.43 -32.06 18.30
C SER A 7 16.27 -33.40 19.01
N GLY A 8 17.13 -34.38 18.65
CA GLY A 8 17.19 -35.68 19.33
C GLY A 8 16.18 -36.73 18.84
N ILE A 9 15.47 -36.47 17.73
CA ILE A 9 14.59 -37.48 17.11
C ILE A 9 15.40 -38.52 16.34
N GLY A 10 14.88 -39.75 16.31
CA GLY A 10 15.49 -40.88 15.62
C GLY A 10 15.08 -41.01 14.14
N ASP A 11 15.78 -41.91 13.41
CA ASP A 11 15.52 -42.13 11.97
C ASP A 11 14.07 -42.56 11.69
N ALA A 12 13.47 -43.38 12.53
CA ALA A 12 12.08 -43.81 12.38
C ALA A 12 11.06 -42.65 12.41
N GLU A 13 11.33 -41.65 13.23
CA GLU A 13 10.49 -40.45 13.34
C GLU A 13 10.68 -39.53 12.13
N ILE A 14 11.91 -39.43 11.62
CA ILE A 14 12.22 -38.69 10.39
C ILE A 14 11.49 -39.33 9.19
N ASP A 15 11.53 -40.67 9.11
CA ASP A 15 10.86 -41.44 8.06
C ASP A 15 9.32 -41.27 8.13
N ASP A 16 8.72 -41.18 9.32
CA ASP A 16 7.29 -40.91 9.45
C ASP A 16 6.92 -39.54 8.89
N VAL A 17 7.70 -38.48 9.20
CA VAL A 17 7.50 -37.16 8.62
C VAL A 17 7.67 -37.18 7.10
N CYS A 18 8.70 -37.86 6.57
CA CYS A 18 8.90 -37.99 5.13
C CYS A 18 7.73 -38.71 4.44
N ARG A 19 7.19 -39.77 5.06
CA ARG A 19 6.02 -40.48 4.54
C ARG A 19 4.81 -39.55 4.48
N ARG A 20 4.52 -38.78 5.52
CA ARG A 20 3.43 -37.79 5.53
C ARG A 20 3.60 -36.72 4.46
N VAL A 21 4.81 -36.20 4.28
CA VAL A 21 5.14 -35.26 3.19
C VAL A 21 4.83 -35.85 1.82
N THR A 22 5.15 -37.13 1.63
CA THR A 22 4.85 -37.86 0.38
C THR A 22 3.34 -38.06 0.17
N GLU A 23 2.62 -38.46 1.22
CA GLU A 23 1.14 -38.59 1.20
C GLU A 23 0.45 -37.27 0.87
N MET A 24 1.03 -36.13 1.28
CA MET A 24 0.56 -34.79 0.93
C MET A 24 0.95 -34.34 -0.49
N GLY A 25 1.64 -35.20 -1.26
CA GLY A 25 1.95 -34.98 -2.68
C GLY A 25 3.28 -34.28 -2.94
N TYR A 26 4.17 -34.16 -1.96
CA TYR A 26 5.49 -33.54 -2.11
C TYR A 26 6.62 -34.56 -2.06
N ALA A 27 7.78 -34.25 -2.64
CA ALA A 27 8.98 -35.03 -2.53
C ALA A 27 9.81 -34.59 -1.32
N PRO A 28 10.02 -35.45 -0.30
CA PRO A 28 10.82 -35.09 0.88
C PRO A 28 12.32 -35.21 0.55
N HIS A 29 13.11 -34.21 0.98
CA HIS A 29 14.57 -34.24 0.99
C HIS A 29 15.08 -33.98 2.40
N ILE A 30 15.79 -34.96 2.97
CA ILE A 30 16.34 -34.85 4.33
C ILE A 30 17.66 -34.09 4.28
N ILE A 31 17.80 -33.04 5.09
CA ILE A 31 19.00 -32.27 5.30
C ILE A 31 19.39 -32.39 6.76
N ARG A 32 20.49 -33.10 7.06
CA ARG A 32 21.01 -33.29 8.41
C ARG A 32 22.03 -32.20 8.71
N GLY A 33 21.66 -31.24 9.54
CA GLY A 33 22.57 -30.24 10.06
C GLY A 33 23.25 -30.67 11.36
N GLU A 34 24.21 -29.93 11.83
CA GLU A 34 24.95 -30.20 13.07
C GLU A 34 24.03 -30.20 14.33
N PHE A 35 23.01 -29.34 14.35
CA PHE A 35 22.13 -29.16 15.51
C PHE A 35 20.68 -29.60 15.25
N LYS A 36 20.22 -29.61 14.00
CA LYS A 36 18.84 -29.95 13.64
C LYS A 36 18.76 -30.69 12.32
N THR A 37 17.77 -31.58 12.22
CA THR A 37 17.40 -32.21 10.94
C THR A 37 16.23 -31.44 10.32
N ILE A 38 16.28 -31.26 9.01
CA ILE A 38 15.29 -30.53 8.23
C ILE A 38 14.77 -31.46 7.13
N VAL A 39 13.48 -31.48 6.87
CA VAL A 39 12.87 -32.10 5.71
C VAL A 39 12.41 -31.01 4.75
N ALA A 40 13.09 -30.88 3.60
CA ALA A 40 12.65 -29.99 2.54
C ALA A 40 11.59 -30.69 1.70
N ALA A 41 10.38 -30.15 1.69
CA ALA A 41 9.28 -30.64 0.85
C ALA A 41 9.30 -29.90 -0.50
N VAL A 42 9.67 -30.63 -1.56
CA VAL A 42 9.81 -30.10 -2.92
C VAL A 42 8.56 -30.45 -3.74
N GLY A 43 7.97 -29.45 -4.40
CA GLY A 43 6.79 -29.58 -5.26
C GLY A 43 5.98 -28.29 -5.34
N GLU A 44 5.06 -28.26 -6.31
CA GLU A 44 4.12 -27.13 -6.42
C GLU A 44 2.99 -27.26 -5.40
N GLU A 45 2.65 -26.16 -4.73
CA GLU A 45 1.59 -26.15 -3.69
C GLU A 45 0.16 -26.19 -4.27
N ARG A 46 0.00 -25.88 -5.55
CA ARG A 46 -1.31 -25.75 -6.19
C ARG A 46 -2.06 -27.08 -6.22
N GLY A 47 -3.18 -27.16 -5.50
CA GLY A 47 -4.04 -28.33 -5.44
C GLY A 47 -3.57 -29.43 -4.48
N ARG A 48 -2.56 -29.17 -3.63
CA ARG A 48 -2.03 -30.09 -2.62
C ARG A 48 -2.42 -29.70 -1.20
N ALA A 49 -2.26 -30.64 -0.26
CA ALA A 49 -2.51 -30.38 1.14
C ALA A 49 -1.53 -29.35 1.73
N ASP A 50 -2.01 -28.54 2.67
CA ASP A 50 -1.19 -27.53 3.35
C ASP A 50 -0.22 -28.21 4.33
N LEU A 51 1.08 -28.15 4.01
CA LEU A 51 2.15 -28.74 4.83
C LEU A 51 2.24 -28.15 6.25
N ARG A 52 1.63 -26.98 6.52
CA ARG A 52 1.54 -26.41 7.88
C ARG A 52 0.76 -27.29 8.82
N LEU A 53 -0.09 -28.19 8.32
CA LEU A 53 -0.75 -29.21 9.14
C LEU A 53 0.23 -30.13 9.86
N LEU A 54 1.46 -30.26 9.35
CA LEU A 54 2.52 -31.04 10.00
C LEU A 54 3.05 -30.39 11.29
N GLU A 55 2.76 -29.14 11.58
CA GLU A 55 3.08 -28.51 12.87
C GLU A 55 2.33 -29.17 14.04
N ALA A 56 1.22 -29.86 13.75
CA ALA A 56 0.51 -30.68 14.75
C ALA A 56 1.22 -32.02 15.08
N VAL A 57 2.24 -32.42 14.31
CA VAL A 57 3.01 -33.63 14.55
C VAL A 57 4.03 -33.37 15.64
N GLU A 58 4.06 -34.23 16.68
CA GLU A 58 4.87 -34.01 17.88
C GLU A 58 6.37 -33.84 17.60
N THR A 59 6.89 -34.49 16.56
CA THR A 59 8.30 -34.46 16.15
C THR A 59 8.68 -33.22 15.33
N VAL A 60 7.70 -32.45 14.85
CA VAL A 60 7.91 -31.22 14.08
C VAL A 60 8.00 -30.03 15.04
N GLU A 61 9.01 -29.18 14.85
CA GLU A 61 9.18 -27.95 15.61
C GLU A 61 8.46 -26.79 14.91
N SER A 62 8.61 -26.66 13.57
CA SER A 62 7.96 -25.65 12.76
C SER A 62 7.99 -26.01 11.27
N VAL A 63 7.07 -25.43 10.50
CA VAL A 63 7.03 -25.54 9.05
C VAL A 63 7.21 -24.14 8.43
N MET A 64 8.28 -23.95 7.66
CA MET A 64 8.62 -22.65 7.05
C MET A 64 8.46 -22.70 5.52
N PRO A 65 7.81 -21.73 4.90
CA PRO A 65 7.80 -21.59 3.45
C PRO A 65 9.20 -21.23 2.95
N VAL A 66 9.63 -21.87 1.85
CA VAL A 66 10.89 -21.53 1.17
C VAL A 66 10.71 -20.32 0.25
N GLN A 67 9.49 -20.07 -0.19
CA GLN A 67 9.13 -18.94 -1.05
C GLN A 67 8.12 -18.04 -0.34
N GLN A 68 8.20 -16.76 -0.66
CA GLN A 68 7.18 -15.81 -0.21
C GLN A 68 5.80 -16.25 -0.73
N PRO A 69 4.72 -16.11 0.07
CA PRO A 69 3.36 -16.49 -0.35
C PRO A 69 2.80 -15.60 -1.48
N PHE A 70 3.37 -14.41 -1.68
CA PHE A 70 3.14 -13.51 -2.82
C PHE A 70 4.25 -13.72 -3.85
N LYS A 71 3.90 -13.85 -5.12
CA LYS A 71 4.83 -14.13 -6.22
C LYS A 71 5.02 -12.93 -7.15
N LEU A 72 3.92 -12.45 -7.73
CA LEU A 72 3.96 -11.34 -8.68
C LEU A 72 4.44 -10.03 -8.04
N ALA A 73 4.12 -9.81 -6.75
CA ALA A 73 4.60 -8.66 -5.98
C ALA A 73 6.05 -8.81 -5.48
N SER A 74 6.66 -10.01 -5.59
CA SER A 74 7.97 -10.32 -5.00
C SER A 74 9.13 -9.85 -5.86
N ARG A 75 10.20 -9.41 -5.21
CA ARG A 75 11.50 -9.20 -5.87
C ARG A 75 12.13 -10.47 -6.42
N GLU A 76 11.69 -11.66 -6.01
CA GLU A 76 12.14 -12.92 -6.58
C GLU A 76 11.71 -13.06 -8.05
N VAL A 77 10.54 -12.52 -8.42
CA VAL A 77 10.03 -12.53 -9.79
C VAL A 77 10.55 -11.35 -10.61
N ARG A 78 10.69 -10.18 -9.97
CA ARG A 78 11.21 -8.98 -10.61
C ARG A 78 12.19 -8.25 -9.69
N GLN A 79 13.49 -8.35 -9.97
CA GLN A 79 14.54 -7.76 -9.15
C GLN A 79 14.58 -6.22 -9.25
N GLU A 80 14.35 -5.67 -10.45
CA GLU A 80 14.34 -4.24 -10.69
C GLU A 80 13.07 -3.56 -10.18
N PRO A 81 13.16 -2.37 -9.57
CA PRO A 81 12.01 -1.59 -9.15
C PRO A 81 11.04 -1.35 -10.31
N SER A 82 9.75 -1.44 -10.04
CA SER A 82 8.72 -1.07 -11.00
C SER A 82 8.55 0.44 -11.07
N GLU A 83 8.32 0.91 -12.29
CA GLU A 83 7.85 2.28 -12.54
C GLU A 83 6.39 2.25 -12.99
N VAL A 84 5.55 3.06 -12.35
CA VAL A 84 4.16 3.30 -12.76
C VAL A 84 4.10 4.66 -13.46
N ARG A 85 3.53 4.68 -14.67
CA ARG A 85 3.47 5.87 -15.50
C ARG A 85 2.04 6.39 -15.63
N VAL A 86 1.82 7.65 -15.27
CA VAL A 86 0.50 8.30 -15.30
C VAL A 86 0.63 9.69 -15.92
N ASN A 87 0.11 9.88 -17.11
CA ASN A 87 0.05 11.18 -17.81
C ASN A 87 1.37 11.99 -17.71
N GLY A 88 2.51 11.34 -18.00
CA GLY A 88 3.84 11.95 -17.97
C GLY A 88 4.51 12.00 -16.59
N VAL A 89 3.85 11.55 -15.53
CA VAL A 89 4.45 11.36 -14.22
C VAL A 89 4.98 9.95 -14.09
N VAL A 90 6.24 9.78 -13.65
CA VAL A 90 6.87 8.48 -13.38
C VAL A 90 6.97 8.30 -11.87
N ILE A 91 6.34 7.25 -11.35
CA ILE A 91 6.31 6.85 -9.94
C ILE A 91 7.24 5.64 -9.77
N GLY A 92 8.09 5.61 -8.74
CA GLY A 92 9.05 4.53 -8.51
C GLY A 92 10.42 4.77 -9.14
N GLY A 93 10.58 5.84 -9.95
CA GLY A 93 11.84 6.27 -10.52
C GLY A 93 12.70 7.08 -9.54
N LYS A 94 13.61 7.90 -10.08
CA LYS A 94 14.53 8.73 -9.28
C LYS A 94 13.83 9.83 -8.48
N ASN A 95 12.69 10.33 -8.99
CA ASN A 95 11.96 11.42 -8.34
C ASN A 95 11.05 10.91 -7.23
N VAL A 96 10.99 11.65 -6.13
CA VAL A 96 9.94 11.50 -5.12
C VAL A 96 8.69 12.22 -5.62
N VAL A 97 7.57 11.50 -5.76
CA VAL A 97 6.32 12.06 -6.28
C VAL A 97 5.39 12.43 -5.13
N VAL A 98 4.85 13.66 -5.15
CA VAL A 98 3.88 14.10 -4.14
C VAL A 98 2.49 14.20 -4.75
N MET A 99 1.55 13.44 -4.18
CA MET A 99 0.12 13.55 -4.39
C MET A 99 -0.45 14.47 -3.32
N ALA A 100 -1.15 15.54 -3.69
CA ALA A 100 -1.72 16.49 -2.73
C ALA A 100 -3.10 16.98 -3.14
N GLY A 101 -3.94 17.31 -2.16
CA GLY A 101 -5.27 17.81 -2.39
C GLY A 101 -6.20 17.61 -1.19
N PRO A 102 -7.50 17.95 -1.30
CA PRO A 102 -8.40 17.89 -0.17
C PRO A 102 -8.75 16.45 0.24
N CYS A 103 -9.01 16.23 1.53
CA CYS A 103 -9.55 14.96 2.02
C CYS A 103 -10.84 14.60 1.29
N SER A 104 -11.80 15.51 1.29
CA SER A 104 -13.05 15.42 0.55
C SER A 104 -13.14 16.53 -0.49
N VAL A 105 -13.75 16.22 -1.63
CA VAL A 105 -14.25 17.23 -2.55
C VAL A 105 -15.56 17.77 -1.97
N GLU A 106 -15.58 19.03 -1.57
CA GLU A 106 -16.70 19.67 -0.86
C GLU A 106 -17.46 20.66 -1.74
N SER A 107 -16.77 21.28 -2.68
CA SER A 107 -17.32 22.16 -3.71
C SER A 107 -16.36 22.28 -4.88
N GLU A 108 -16.86 22.78 -6.03
CA GLU A 108 -16.04 23.07 -7.19
C GLU A 108 -14.97 24.13 -6.86
N ALA A 109 -15.37 25.23 -6.21
CA ALA A 109 -14.46 26.30 -5.84
C ALA A 109 -13.31 25.81 -4.94
N GLN A 110 -13.61 24.99 -3.93
CA GLN A 110 -12.61 24.42 -3.03
C GLN A 110 -11.59 23.55 -3.80
N VAL A 111 -12.05 22.61 -4.64
CA VAL A 111 -11.13 21.71 -5.32
C VAL A 111 -10.29 22.41 -6.37
N LEU A 112 -10.84 23.40 -7.08
CA LEU A 112 -10.10 24.19 -8.08
C LEU A 112 -9.03 25.06 -7.39
N GLU A 113 -9.36 25.74 -6.30
CA GLU A 113 -8.41 26.53 -5.52
C GLU A 113 -7.25 25.66 -5.02
N VAL A 114 -7.59 24.52 -4.40
CA VAL A 114 -6.57 23.61 -3.86
C VAL A 114 -5.70 23.04 -4.99
N ALA A 115 -6.30 22.65 -6.13
CA ALA A 115 -5.56 22.10 -7.27
C ALA A 115 -4.51 23.10 -7.81
N ASP A 116 -4.88 24.39 -7.95
CA ASP A 116 -3.95 25.42 -8.36
C ASP A 116 -2.80 25.58 -7.36
N ARG A 117 -3.12 25.68 -6.06
CA ARG A 117 -2.13 25.88 -4.99
C ARG A 117 -1.16 24.73 -4.84
N VAL A 118 -1.66 23.47 -4.93
CA VAL A 118 -0.77 22.30 -4.81
C VAL A 118 0.11 22.14 -6.05
N LYS A 119 -0.39 22.47 -7.24
CA LYS A 119 0.39 22.50 -8.48
C LYS A 119 1.52 23.53 -8.40
N GLU A 120 1.20 24.78 -8.03
CA GLU A 120 2.19 25.85 -7.84
C GLU A 120 3.29 25.45 -6.85
N ALA A 121 2.93 24.73 -5.80
CA ALA A 121 3.86 24.23 -4.79
C ALA A 121 4.70 23.03 -5.26
N GLY A 122 4.38 22.40 -6.41
CA GLY A 122 5.14 21.31 -7.00
C GLY A 122 4.55 19.92 -6.80
N ALA A 123 3.30 19.78 -6.35
CA ALA A 123 2.61 18.49 -6.42
C ALA A 123 2.50 18.02 -7.87
N ARG A 124 2.58 16.70 -8.07
CA ARG A 124 2.55 16.08 -9.40
C ARG A 124 1.23 15.38 -9.71
N ILE A 125 0.42 15.11 -8.69
CA ILE A 125 -0.85 14.41 -8.79
C ILE A 125 -1.83 15.07 -7.82
N LEU A 126 -3.06 15.32 -8.28
CA LEU A 126 -4.15 15.81 -7.45
C LEU A 126 -4.85 14.64 -6.77
N ARG A 127 -4.97 14.68 -5.43
CA ARG A 127 -5.81 13.75 -4.70
C ARG A 127 -7.09 14.42 -4.21
N GLY A 128 -8.19 13.70 -4.18
CA GLY A 128 -9.45 14.18 -3.61
C GLY A 128 -10.44 13.05 -3.47
N GLY A 129 -11.15 12.97 -2.34
CA GLY A 129 -12.19 11.97 -2.12
C GLY A 129 -13.56 12.46 -2.62
N ALA A 130 -14.04 11.93 -3.72
CA ALA A 130 -15.41 12.17 -4.21
C ALA A 130 -16.43 11.33 -3.43
N PHE A 131 -16.04 10.14 -3.00
CA PHE A 131 -16.78 9.23 -2.12
C PHE A 131 -16.04 9.14 -0.77
N LYS A 132 -16.78 9.07 0.34
CA LYS A 132 -16.19 9.00 1.69
C LYS A 132 -16.75 7.85 2.49
N PRO A 133 -15.92 6.83 2.81
CA PRO A 133 -16.34 5.75 3.72
C PRO A 133 -16.37 6.31 5.15
N ARG A 134 -17.58 6.40 5.73
CA ARG A 134 -17.77 6.97 7.08
C ARG A 134 -18.24 5.90 8.05
N THR A 135 -17.73 5.97 9.28
CA THR A 135 -18.21 5.10 10.37
C THR A 135 -19.66 5.45 10.77
N SER A 136 -20.00 6.75 10.70
CA SER A 136 -21.37 7.21 10.95
C SER A 136 -22.12 7.43 9.63
N PRO A 137 -23.34 6.90 9.47
CA PRO A 137 -24.15 7.14 8.27
C PRO A 137 -24.63 8.60 8.16
N TYR A 138 -24.56 9.36 9.24
CA TYR A 138 -24.97 10.78 9.29
C TYR A 138 -23.83 11.73 8.91
N ALA A 139 -22.59 11.25 8.80
CA ALA A 139 -21.48 12.08 8.37
C ALA A 139 -21.53 12.33 6.85
N PHE A 140 -20.83 13.37 6.40
CA PHE A 140 -20.72 13.70 4.98
C PHE A 140 -20.17 12.52 4.16
N GLN A 141 -20.94 12.03 3.18
CA GLN A 141 -20.63 10.84 2.37
C GLN A 141 -19.85 11.16 1.09
N GLY A 142 -19.50 12.43 0.85
CA GLY A 142 -18.92 12.92 -0.39
C GLY A 142 -19.98 13.37 -1.40
N LEU A 143 -19.53 14.09 -2.42
CA LEU A 143 -20.38 14.58 -3.52
C LEU A 143 -20.62 13.52 -4.62
N LYS A 144 -20.04 12.33 -4.46
CA LYS A 144 -20.19 11.21 -5.38
C LYS A 144 -19.79 11.61 -6.81
N GLU A 145 -20.59 11.28 -7.82
CA GLU A 145 -20.33 11.59 -9.23
C GLU A 145 -20.08 13.10 -9.47
N GLN A 146 -20.80 13.97 -8.77
CA GLN A 146 -20.55 15.42 -8.88
C GLN A 146 -19.13 15.78 -8.43
N GLY A 147 -18.62 15.14 -7.37
CA GLY A 147 -17.24 15.32 -6.92
C GLY A 147 -16.22 14.80 -7.95
N LEU A 148 -16.53 13.72 -8.68
CA LEU A 148 -15.71 13.22 -9.78
C LEU A 148 -15.62 14.24 -10.93
N LYS A 149 -16.74 14.86 -11.29
CA LYS A 149 -16.82 15.92 -12.31
C LYS A 149 -15.94 17.12 -11.93
N TYR A 150 -15.98 17.54 -10.67
CA TYR A 150 -15.12 18.63 -10.18
C TYR A 150 -13.63 18.27 -10.21
N LEU A 151 -13.27 17.03 -9.88
CA LEU A 151 -11.89 16.55 -10.02
C LEU A 151 -11.44 16.53 -11.49
N ALA A 152 -12.30 16.12 -12.41
CA ALA A 152 -12.01 16.14 -13.83
C ALA A 152 -11.80 17.57 -14.37
N GLU A 153 -12.58 18.55 -13.91
CA GLU A 153 -12.39 19.93 -14.26
C GLU A 153 -11.08 20.49 -13.68
N ALA A 154 -10.76 20.15 -12.43
CA ALA A 154 -9.48 20.50 -11.83
C ALA A 154 -8.30 19.91 -12.60
N ARG A 155 -8.39 18.64 -13.09
CA ARG A 155 -7.41 18.01 -13.98
C ARG A 155 -7.24 18.80 -15.28
N LYS A 156 -8.34 19.15 -15.94
CA LYS A 156 -8.33 19.91 -17.17
C LYS A 156 -7.65 21.27 -17.00
N ARG A 157 -7.96 21.97 -15.90
CA ARG A 157 -7.40 23.27 -15.56
C ARG A 157 -5.91 23.23 -15.24
N THR A 158 -5.49 22.24 -14.45
CA THR A 158 -4.12 22.18 -13.90
C THR A 158 -3.19 21.24 -14.68
N GLY A 159 -3.72 20.27 -15.41
CA GLY A 159 -2.96 19.19 -16.04
C GLY A 159 -2.46 18.12 -15.04
N LEU A 160 -2.81 18.22 -13.75
CA LEU A 160 -2.46 17.21 -12.76
C LEU A 160 -3.31 15.95 -12.96
N PRO A 161 -2.72 14.74 -13.08
CA PRO A 161 -3.47 13.50 -12.99
C PRO A 161 -4.23 13.42 -11.66
N VAL A 162 -5.35 12.70 -11.65
CA VAL A 162 -6.25 12.59 -10.49
C VAL A 162 -6.18 11.21 -9.88
N VAL A 163 -6.01 11.13 -8.55
CA VAL A 163 -6.25 9.93 -7.74
C VAL A 163 -7.46 10.12 -6.85
N THR A 164 -8.41 9.18 -6.89
CA THR A 164 -9.59 9.19 -6.02
C THR A 164 -9.98 7.78 -5.59
N GLU A 165 -10.70 7.67 -4.47
CA GLU A 165 -11.03 6.40 -3.83
C GLU A 165 -12.25 5.74 -4.47
N VAL A 166 -12.15 4.43 -4.69
CA VAL A 166 -13.25 3.53 -5.06
C VAL A 166 -13.68 2.78 -3.80
N LEU A 167 -14.98 2.76 -3.50
CA LEU A 167 -15.52 2.13 -2.29
C LEU A 167 -16.07 0.73 -2.51
N GLU A 168 -16.68 0.49 -3.66
CA GLU A 168 -17.46 -0.71 -3.97
C GLU A 168 -17.28 -1.13 -5.43
N THR A 169 -17.57 -2.36 -5.73
CA THR A 169 -17.37 -2.99 -7.05
C THR A 169 -18.19 -2.32 -8.15
N GLU A 170 -19.41 -1.94 -7.84
CA GLU A 170 -20.38 -1.34 -8.76
C GLU A 170 -19.96 0.09 -9.19
N GLY A 171 -19.16 0.77 -8.38
CA GLY A 171 -18.66 2.11 -8.66
C GLY A 171 -17.35 2.16 -9.44
N VAL A 172 -16.70 1.02 -9.70
CA VAL A 172 -15.34 0.98 -10.28
C VAL A 172 -15.29 1.66 -11.65
N GLU A 173 -16.20 1.32 -12.57
CA GLU A 173 -16.25 1.86 -13.91
C GLU A 173 -16.49 3.37 -13.90
N MET A 174 -17.45 3.83 -13.11
CA MET A 174 -17.76 5.26 -12.98
C MET A 174 -16.53 6.02 -12.48
N VAL A 175 -15.86 5.54 -11.42
CA VAL A 175 -14.67 6.22 -10.90
C VAL A 175 -13.53 6.18 -11.92
N ALA A 176 -13.35 5.05 -12.61
CA ALA A 176 -12.32 4.88 -13.62
C ALA A 176 -12.48 5.82 -14.83
N GLU A 177 -13.69 6.25 -15.16
CA GLU A 177 -13.95 7.23 -16.23
C GLU A 177 -13.31 8.59 -15.91
N TYR A 178 -13.33 9.01 -14.64
CA TYR A 178 -12.87 10.32 -14.21
C TYR A 178 -11.44 10.33 -13.64
N ALA A 179 -11.00 9.23 -13.02
CA ALA A 179 -9.71 9.14 -12.35
C ALA A 179 -8.61 8.55 -13.24
N ASP A 180 -7.37 8.99 -13.02
CA ASP A 180 -6.18 8.43 -13.66
C ASP A 180 -5.53 7.34 -12.81
N ILE A 181 -5.74 7.39 -11.49
CA ILE A 181 -5.31 6.38 -10.51
C ILE A 181 -6.50 6.03 -9.63
N LEU A 182 -6.76 4.73 -9.46
CA LEU A 182 -7.80 4.23 -8.55
C LEU A 182 -7.21 4.00 -7.16
N GLN A 183 -7.75 4.65 -6.12
CA GLN A 183 -7.30 4.41 -4.76
C GLN A 183 -8.18 3.35 -4.08
N ILE A 184 -7.56 2.36 -3.47
CA ILE A 184 -8.20 1.44 -2.54
C ILE A 184 -7.88 1.88 -1.12
N GLY A 185 -8.91 2.27 -0.38
CA GLY A 185 -8.78 2.72 1.01
C GLY A 185 -8.44 1.57 1.97
N ALA A 186 -7.86 1.93 3.12
CA ALA A 186 -7.42 0.98 4.12
C ALA A 186 -8.52 0.04 4.66
N ARG A 187 -9.79 0.47 4.61
CA ARG A 187 -10.93 -0.36 5.02
C ARG A 187 -11.26 -1.47 4.01
N ASN A 188 -10.84 -1.30 2.75
CA ASN A 188 -11.09 -2.21 1.64
C ASN A 188 -9.88 -3.09 1.30
N ILE A 189 -8.83 -3.11 2.13
CA ILE A 189 -7.60 -3.88 1.86
C ILE A 189 -7.88 -5.38 1.69
N GLN A 190 -8.89 -5.93 2.34
CA GLN A 190 -9.30 -7.34 2.27
C GLN A 190 -10.57 -7.54 1.42
N ASN A 191 -11.05 -6.52 0.73
CA ASN A 191 -12.15 -6.67 -0.22
C ASN A 191 -11.61 -7.23 -1.55
N PHE A 192 -11.31 -8.53 -1.55
CA PHE A 192 -10.64 -9.20 -2.66
C PHE A 192 -11.45 -9.13 -3.98
N THR A 193 -12.76 -9.06 -3.91
CA THR A 193 -13.62 -8.85 -5.08
C THR A 193 -13.36 -7.48 -5.70
N LEU A 194 -13.31 -6.43 -4.87
CA LEU A 194 -12.98 -5.08 -5.32
C LEU A 194 -11.55 -4.99 -5.85
N LEU A 195 -10.56 -5.63 -5.17
CA LEU A 195 -9.16 -5.65 -5.62
C LEU A 195 -9.03 -6.27 -7.02
N ARG A 196 -9.70 -7.39 -7.25
CA ARG A 196 -9.73 -8.03 -8.58
C ARG A 196 -10.37 -7.10 -9.61
N ARG A 197 -11.53 -6.51 -9.28
CA ARG A 197 -12.26 -5.64 -10.20
C ARG A 197 -11.46 -4.41 -10.63
N VAL A 198 -10.77 -3.74 -9.69
CA VAL A 198 -9.90 -2.60 -10.05
C VAL A 198 -8.66 -3.04 -10.83
N GLY A 199 -8.16 -4.27 -10.59
CA GLY A 199 -7.10 -4.86 -11.39
C GLY A 199 -7.50 -5.04 -12.86
N GLU A 200 -8.71 -5.49 -13.13
CA GLU A 200 -9.24 -5.68 -14.49
C GLU A 200 -9.39 -4.37 -15.28
N MET A 201 -9.43 -3.22 -14.60
CA MET A 201 -9.58 -1.90 -15.26
C MET A 201 -8.31 -1.43 -15.99
N GLY A 202 -7.15 -2.01 -15.71
CA GLY A 202 -5.87 -1.62 -16.34
C GLY A 202 -5.42 -0.19 -16.03
N LYS A 203 -5.98 0.46 -15.01
CA LYS A 203 -5.52 1.76 -14.49
C LYS A 203 -4.62 1.57 -13.29
N PRO A 204 -3.61 2.43 -13.07
CA PRO A 204 -2.80 2.39 -11.88
C PRO A 204 -3.63 2.38 -10.59
N VAL A 205 -3.20 1.58 -9.61
CA VAL A 205 -3.91 1.43 -8.33
C VAL A 205 -3.00 1.87 -7.18
N LEU A 206 -3.47 2.83 -6.38
CA LEU A 206 -2.88 3.19 -5.10
C LEU A 206 -3.55 2.35 -4.01
N LEU A 207 -2.86 1.33 -3.52
CA LEU A 207 -3.34 0.42 -2.49
C LEU A 207 -2.87 0.87 -1.11
N LYS A 208 -3.80 1.29 -0.23
CA LYS A 208 -3.49 1.70 1.15
C LYS A 208 -3.51 0.52 2.10
N ARG A 209 -2.43 0.39 2.91
CA ARG A 209 -2.32 -0.61 3.96
C ARG A 209 -3.48 -0.50 4.96
N GLY A 210 -4.07 -1.62 5.33
CA GLY A 210 -5.10 -1.69 6.36
C GLY A 210 -4.55 -1.41 7.76
N MET A 211 -5.44 -0.96 8.67
CA MET A 211 -5.06 -0.54 10.02
C MET A 211 -4.51 -1.68 10.91
N ALA A 212 -4.81 -2.93 10.58
CA ALA A 212 -4.34 -4.12 11.30
C ALA A 212 -3.72 -5.15 10.33
N THR A 213 -3.18 -4.68 9.20
CA THR A 213 -2.66 -5.52 8.12
C THR A 213 -1.14 -5.67 8.25
N SER A 214 -0.67 -6.91 8.35
CA SER A 214 0.76 -7.22 8.29
C SER A 214 1.35 -6.90 6.91
N ILE A 215 2.68 -6.81 6.80
CA ILE A 215 3.36 -6.60 5.52
C ILE A 215 3.04 -7.73 4.52
N GLN A 216 2.99 -8.97 5.00
CA GLN A 216 2.65 -10.12 4.17
C GLN A 216 1.22 -10.05 3.62
N GLU A 217 0.23 -9.76 4.44
CA GLU A 217 -1.17 -9.58 4.00
C GLU A 217 -1.32 -8.41 3.04
N PHE A 218 -0.55 -7.33 3.24
CA PHE A 218 -0.53 -6.19 2.35
C PHE A 218 -0.02 -6.56 0.95
N LEU A 219 1.08 -7.33 0.89
CA LEU A 219 1.62 -7.82 -0.39
C LEU A 219 0.69 -8.86 -1.04
N LEU A 220 0.01 -9.71 -0.27
CA LEU A 220 -1.02 -10.61 -0.78
C LEU A 220 -2.22 -9.85 -1.36
N SER A 221 -2.59 -8.72 -0.77
CA SER A 221 -3.65 -7.87 -1.34
C SER A 221 -3.20 -7.22 -2.66
N ALA A 222 -1.93 -6.80 -2.77
CA ALA A 222 -1.37 -6.34 -4.04
C ALA A 222 -1.34 -7.47 -5.10
N GLU A 223 -1.06 -8.70 -4.67
CA GLU A 223 -1.06 -9.88 -5.54
C GLU A 223 -2.41 -10.10 -6.25
N TYR A 224 -3.55 -9.82 -5.59
CA TYR A 224 -4.87 -9.90 -6.23
C TYR A 224 -5.02 -8.94 -7.43
N ILE A 225 -4.48 -7.73 -7.32
CA ILE A 225 -4.52 -6.73 -8.40
C ILE A 225 -3.59 -7.15 -9.54
N LEU A 226 -2.37 -7.58 -9.19
CA LEU A 226 -1.38 -8.07 -10.15
C LEU A 226 -1.87 -9.32 -10.90
N ALA A 227 -2.49 -10.28 -10.18
CA ALA A 227 -3.03 -11.51 -10.75
C ALA A 227 -4.26 -11.25 -11.66
N ALA A 228 -4.95 -10.13 -11.49
CA ALA A 228 -5.98 -9.67 -12.41
C ALA A 228 -5.42 -9.03 -13.70
N GLY A 229 -4.09 -8.99 -13.86
CA GLY A 229 -3.39 -8.51 -15.06
C GLY A 229 -2.93 -7.07 -15.00
N ASN A 230 -3.04 -6.38 -13.86
CA ASN A 230 -2.61 -4.99 -13.72
C ASN A 230 -1.24 -4.89 -13.00
N PRO A 231 -0.14 -4.55 -13.72
CA PRO A 231 1.18 -4.41 -13.13
C PRO A 231 1.38 -3.08 -12.37
N ASP A 232 0.50 -2.11 -12.56
CA ASP A 232 0.66 -0.74 -12.09
C ASP A 232 0.07 -0.54 -10.68
N VAL A 233 0.70 -1.16 -9.68
CA VAL A 233 0.30 -1.09 -8.28
C VAL A 233 1.30 -0.23 -7.49
N ILE A 234 0.78 0.70 -6.69
CA ILE A 234 1.52 1.58 -5.80
C ILE A 234 1.11 1.23 -4.37
N LEU A 235 2.05 0.79 -3.55
CA LEU A 235 1.81 0.51 -2.14
C LEU A 235 1.80 1.82 -1.33
N CYS A 236 0.91 1.95 -0.33
CA CYS A 236 0.86 3.16 0.50
C CYS A 236 0.73 2.80 1.99
N GLU A 237 1.81 3.03 2.74
CA GLU A 237 1.78 3.01 4.20
C GLU A 237 1.02 4.24 4.71
N ARG A 238 0.11 4.06 5.71
CA ARG A 238 -0.76 5.13 6.21
C ARG A 238 -1.03 5.05 7.72
N GLY A 239 -0.26 4.24 8.43
CA GLY A 239 -0.39 3.99 9.85
C GLY A 239 -1.22 2.75 10.18
N ILE A 240 -0.83 2.11 11.25
CA ILE A 240 -1.45 0.91 11.82
C ILE A 240 -1.97 1.21 13.23
N ARG A 241 -2.95 0.44 13.69
CA ARG A 241 -3.40 0.47 15.08
C ARG A 241 -2.38 -0.21 15.98
N THR A 242 -2.01 0.48 17.03
CA THR A 242 -1.19 -0.05 18.11
C THR A 242 -1.83 0.31 19.47
N PHE A 243 -1.13 0.07 20.54
CA PHE A 243 -1.53 0.51 21.89
C PHE A 243 -1.39 2.03 22.08
N GLU A 244 -0.61 2.73 21.22
CA GLU A 244 -0.41 4.17 21.31
C GLU A 244 -1.62 4.93 20.73
N THR A 245 -2.09 5.93 21.46
CA THR A 245 -3.31 6.68 21.15
C THR A 245 -3.09 8.19 21.02
N THR A 246 -1.87 8.69 21.23
CA THR A 246 -1.53 10.12 21.11
C THR A 246 -1.67 10.61 19.66
N THR A 247 -1.40 9.76 18.68
CA THR A 247 -1.66 9.98 17.27
C THR A 247 -2.82 9.12 16.79
N ARG A 248 -3.43 9.48 15.67
CA ARG A 248 -4.54 8.72 15.09
C ARG A 248 -4.17 7.26 14.81
N PHE A 249 -2.94 7.03 14.33
CA PHE A 249 -2.33 5.73 14.10
C PHE A 249 -0.82 5.82 14.36
N THR A 250 -0.16 4.71 14.52
CA THR A 250 1.30 4.61 14.48
C THR A 250 1.75 4.54 13.03
N LEU A 251 2.37 5.59 12.50
CA LEU A 251 2.92 5.57 11.15
C LEU A 251 4.17 4.69 11.13
N ASP A 252 4.06 3.54 10.45
CA ASP A 252 5.12 2.53 10.40
C ASP A 252 6.13 2.83 9.29
N LEU A 253 7.09 3.71 9.56
CA LEU A 253 8.15 4.01 8.59
C LEU A 253 9.10 2.84 8.34
N ASN A 254 9.18 1.84 9.25
CA ASN A 254 9.93 0.61 9.01
C ASN A 254 9.35 -0.19 7.84
N ALA A 255 8.04 -0.06 7.58
CA ALA A 255 7.40 -0.71 6.44
C ALA A 255 8.04 -0.31 5.10
N VAL A 256 8.54 0.92 4.97
CA VAL A 256 9.13 1.42 3.71
C VAL A 256 10.34 0.57 3.27
N PRO A 257 11.45 0.49 4.04
CA PRO A 257 12.60 -0.31 3.63
C PRO A 257 12.28 -1.82 3.59
N VAL A 258 11.37 -2.32 4.43
CA VAL A 258 10.94 -3.73 4.41
C VAL A 258 10.20 -4.05 3.10
N LEU A 259 9.22 -3.23 2.70
CA LEU A 259 8.51 -3.39 1.44
C LEU A 259 9.46 -3.30 0.23
N LYS A 260 10.40 -2.35 0.24
CA LYS A 260 11.40 -2.22 -0.83
C LYS A 260 12.37 -3.40 -0.91
N LYS A 261 12.60 -4.11 0.20
CA LYS A 261 13.39 -5.35 0.21
C LYS A 261 12.59 -6.53 -0.35
N LEU A 262 11.31 -6.63 -0.01
CA LEU A 262 10.45 -7.77 -0.37
C LEU A 262 9.79 -7.65 -1.74
N SER A 263 9.51 -6.43 -2.18
CA SER A 263 8.72 -6.13 -3.38
C SER A 263 9.44 -5.16 -4.31
N HIS A 264 9.13 -5.26 -5.59
CA HIS A 264 9.58 -4.33 -6.63
C HIS A 264 8.63 -3.12 -6.79
N LEU A 265 7.45 -3.14 -6.15
CA LEU A 265 6.43 -2.12 -6.30
C LEU A 265 6.85 -0.80 -5.62
N PRO A 266 6.49 0.38 -6.17
CA PRO A 266 6.75 1.65 -5.55
C PRO A 266 5.97 1.82 -4.23
N VAL A 267 6.61 2.47 -3.25
CA VAL A 267 6.09 2.64 -1.89
C VAL A 267 5.85 4.11 -1.59
N PHE A 268 4.61 4.46 -1.31
CA PHE A 268 4.16 5.77 -0.83
C PHE A 268 3.93 5.77 0.68
N VAL A 269 3.94 6.96 1.27
CA VAL A 269 3.57 7.16 2.67
C VAL A 269 2.53 8.27 2.77
N ASP A 270 1.54 8.05 3.63
CA ASP A 270 0.47 9.00 3.97
C ASP A 270 0.65 9.47 5.42
N PRO A 271 1.42 10.54 5.65
CA PRO A 271 1.61 11.07 6.99
C PRO A 271 0.37 11.79 7.54
N SER A 272 -0.52 12.29 6.68
CA SER A 272 -1.77 12.94 7.10
C SER A 272 -2.67 11.99 7.86
N HIS A 273 -2.97 10.83 7.27
CA HIS A 273 -3.77 9.80 7.94
C HIS A 273 -3.00 9.08 9.05
N GLY A 274 -1.68 8.89 8.87
CA GLY A 274 -0.85 8.21 9.85
C GLY A 274 -0.83 8.95 11.19
N THR A 275 -0.63 10.26 11.16
CA THR A 275 -0.55 11.08 12.39
C THR A 275 -1.90 11.58 12.87
N GLY A 276 -2.78 12.00 11.95
CA GLY A 276 -4.05 12.64 12.28
C GLY A 276 -3.92 14.10 12.73
N HIS A 277 -2.70 14.68 12.71
CA HIS A 277 -2.37 16.02 13.19
C HIS A 277 -1.50 16.75 12.16
N TRP A 278 -1.95 17.94 11.73
CA TRP A 278 -1.31 18.70 10.67
C TRP A 278 0.14 19.09 10.98
N ASP A 279 0.47 19.39 12.24
CA ASP A 279 1.80 19.80 12.69
C ASP A 279 2.82 18.63 12.67
N LEU A 280 2.35 17.38 12.72
CA LEU A 280 3.17 16.18 12.61
C LEU A 280 3.38 15.73 11.16
N VAL A 281 2.63 16.24 10.20
CA VAL A 281 2.74 15.85 8.79
C VAL A 281 4.14 16.14 8.23
N ALA A 282 4.67 17.33 8.49
CA ALA A 282 5.96 17.75 7.94
C ALA A 282 7.15 16.90 8.44
N PRO A 283 7.35 16.68 9.76
CA PRO A 283 8.41 15.82 10.23
C PRO A 283 8.29 14.37 9.72
N MET A 284 7.07 13.82 9.69
CA MET A 284 6.86 12.44 9.23
C MET A 284 7.02 12.29 7.71
N ALA A 285 6.66 13.30 6.92
CA ALA A 285 6.92 13.33 5.49
C ALA A 285 8.42 13.33 5.18
N LYS A 286 9.22 14.12 5.91
CA LYS A 286 10.69 14.12 5.79
C LYS A 286 11.29 12.75 6.17
N GLY A 287 10.83 12.17 7.29
CA GLY A 287 11.23 10.83 7.70
C GLY A 287 10.91 9.77 6.64
N ALA A 288 9.72 9.84 6.01
CA ALA A 288 9.32 8.92 4.96
C ALA A 288 10.23 8.98 3.73
N VAL A 289 10.58 10.20 3.27
CA VAL A 289 11.52 10.39 2.16
C VAL A 289 12.92 9.87 2.54
N ALA A 290 13.39 10.16 3.75
CA ALA A 290 14.67 9.67 4.26
C ALA A 290 14.72 8.13 4.37
N CYS A 291 13.60 7.46 4.68
CA CYS A 291 13.48 6.00 4.67
C CYS A 291 13.39 5.39 3.27
N GLY A 292 13.34 6.20 2.20
CA GLY A 292 13.33 5.74 0.81
C GLY A 292 11.96 5.61 0.17
N ALA A 293 10.92 6.26 0.70
CA ALA A 293 9.60 6.30 0.06
C ALA A 293 9.69 6.88 -1.37
N ASP A 294 8.96 6.29 -2.30
CA ASP A 294 8.90 6.74 -3.70
C ASP A 294 7.95 7.93 -3.89
N GLY A 295 7.13 8.21 -2.88
CA GLY A 295 6.28 9.37 -2.86
C GLY A 295 5.49 9.52 -1.57
N LEU A 296 4.75 10.61 -1.55
CA LEU A 296 3.90 11.01 -0.43
C LEU A 296 2.49 11.30 -0.92
N ILE A 297 1.49 11.04 -0.06
CA ILE A 297 0.13 11.53 -0.26
C ILE A 297 -0.26 12.41 0.93
N ILE A 298 -0.63 13.67 0.66
CA ILE A 298 -0.80 14.70 1.68
C ILE A 298 -2.16 15.40 1.52
N GLU A 299 -2.84 15.60 2.63
CA GLU A 299 -4.09 16.34 2.66
C GLU A 299 -3.84 17.84 2.79
N VAL A 300 -4.48 18.60 1.89
CA VAL A 300 -4.40 20.07 1.84
C VAL A 300 -5.80 20.65 1.76
N HIS A 301 -6.11 21.58 2.65
CA HIS A 301 -7.40 22.27 2.66
C HIS A 301 -7.19 23.79 2.87
N PRO A 302 -7.93 24.68 2.14
CA PRO A 302 -7.73 26.12 2.27
C PRO A 302 -8.10 26.62 3.66
N LYS A 303 -9.12 26.03 4.28
CA LYS A 303 -9.63 26.33 5.62
C LYS A 303 -9.90 25.02 6.38
N PRO A 304 -8.89 24.38 6.97
CA PRO A 304 -9.06 23.10 7.66
C PRO A 304 -10.10 23.13 8.78
N GLU A 305 -10.29 24.27 9.39
CA GLU A 305 -11.29 24.52 10.44
C GLU A 305 -12.76 24.46 9.96
N GLU A 306 -12.99 24.61 8.65
CA GLU A 306 -14.31 24.51 8.00
C GLU A 306 -14.50 23.18 7.26
N ALA A 307 -13.49 22.29 7.23
CA ALA A 307 -13.50 21.07 6.47
C ALA A 307 -14.60 20.08 6.93
N LEU A 308 -15.34 19.54 5.98
CA LEU A 308 -16.38 18.51 6.24
C LEU A 308 -15.79 17.15 6.63
N SER A 309 -14.48 16.94 6.37
CA SER A 309 -13.76 15.74 6.79
C SER A 309 -12.29 16.01 7.07
N ASP A 310 -11.77 15.35 8.11
CA ASP A 310 -10.35 15.24 8.48
C ASP A 310 -9.56 16.59 8.50
N GLY A 311 -10.24 17.69 8.87
CA GLY A 311 -9.63 19.01 9.00
C GLY A 311 -8.37 19.05 9.86
N PRO A 312 -8.36 18.43 11.07
CA PRO A 312 -7.21 18.45 11.97
C PRO A 312 -5.89 17.91 11.39
N GLN A 313 -5.95 17.09 10.35
CA GLN A 313 -4.76 16.51 9.70
C GLN A 313 -4.38 17.18 8.36
N SER A 314 -5.20 18.15 7.91
CA SER A 314 -5.00 18.84 6.63
C SER A 314 -4.06 20.04 6.77
N LEU A 315 -3.10 20.16 5.86
CA LEU A 315 -2.24 21.32 5.76
C LEU A 315 -2.96 22.49 5.07
N LYS A 316 -2.72 23.72 5.54
CA LYS A 316 -3.03 24.91 4.73
C LYS A 316 -2.08 25.00 3.53
N PRO A 317 -2.50 25.55 2.37
CA PRO A 317 -1.67 25.61 1.16
C PRO A 317 -0.28 26.22 1.39
N ALA A 318 -0.18 27.27 2.22
CA ALA A 318 1.11 27.89 2.55
C ALA A 318 2.05 26.93 3.31
N LYS A 319 1.51 26.11 4.23
CA LYS A 319 2.27 25.09 4.95
C LYS A 319 2.69 23.93 4.03
N PHE A 320 1.84 23.54 3.09
CA PHE A 320 2.20 22.57 2.06
C PHE A 320 3.34 23.09 1.17
N ALA A 321 3.26 24.34 0.69
CA ALA A 321 4.33 24.94 -0.09
C ALA A 321 5.65 25.05 0.70
N GLN A 322 5.59 25.34 2.00
CA GLN A 322 6.76 25.29 2.88
C GLN A 322 7.35 23.86 2.93
N LEU A 323 6.50 22.86 3.18
CA LEU A 323 6.92 21.43 3.22
C LEU A 323 7.61 21.02 1.93
N MET A 324 7.07 21.38 0.76
CA MET A 324 7.67 21.03 -0.54
C MET A 324 9.09 21.59 -0.70
N ARG A 325 9.36 22.81 -0.19
CA ARG A 325 10.71 23.37 -0.15
C ARG A 325 11.64 22.61 0.80
N GLU A 326 11.12 22.21 1.96
CA GLU A 326 11.89 21.49 2.98
C GLU A 326 12.18 20.03 2.62
N LEU A 327 11.37 19.42 1.77
CA LEU A 327 11.59 18.05 1.28
C LEU A 327 12.74 17.95 0.26
N ARG A 328 13.04 19.00 -0.50
CA ARG A 328 14.09 18.99 -1.52
C ARG A 328 15.46 18.57 -0.97
N PRO A 329 16.01 19.26 0.05
CA PRO A 329 17.32 18.87 0.60
C PRO A 329 17.29 17.47 1.22
N VAL A 330 16.15 17.00 1.74
CA VAL A 330 16.03 15.63 2.27
C VAL A 330 16.09 14.60 1.12
N ALA A 331 15.38 14.86 0.02
CA ALA A 331 15.44 13.99 -1.16
C ALA A 331 16.86 13.95 -1.74
N GLU A 332 17.54 15.10 -1.87
CA GLU A 332 18.90 15.19 -2.36
C GLU A 332 19.89 14.43 -1.46
N ALA A 333 19.74 14.51 -0.13
CA ALA A 333 20.59 13.80 0.84
C ALA A 333 20.50 12.27 0.70
N VAL A 334 19.41 11.74 0.17
CA VAL A 334 19.23 10.28 -0.10
C VAL A 334 19.38 9.95 -1.60
N GLY A 335 20.00 10.84 -2.38
CA GLY A 335 20.30 10.62 -3.81
C GLY A 335 19.09 10.68 -4.73
N ARG A 336 17.99 11.33 -4.31
CA ARG A 336 16.75 11.48 -5.06
C ARG A 336 16.47 12.96 -5.39
N SER A 337 15.47 13.22 -6.20
CA SER A 337 14.98 14.57 -6.53
C SER A 337 13.47 14.67 -6.28
N LEU A 338 12.96 15.91 -6.20
CA LEU A 338 11.54 16.21 -5.95
C LEU A 338 11.01 17.15 -7.04
#